data_a69e12cbed967c3e71ed5f1cd2f2e0c9
#
_entry.id   a69e12cbed967c3e71ed5f1cd2f2e0c9
#
_cell.length_a   1.000
_cell.length_b   1.000
_cell.length_c   1.000
_cell.angle_alpha   90.00
_cell.angle_beta   90.00
_cell.angle_gamma   90.00
#
_symmetry.space_group_name_H-M   'P 1'
#
loop_
_entity.id
_entity.type
_entity.pdbx_description
1 polymer ?
#
loop_
_entity_poly.entity_id
_entity_poly.type
_entity_poly.pdbx_seq_one_letter_code
_entity_poly.pdbx_strand_id
1 'polypeptide(L)'
;MPSYHQIKRQIDLNPFAELMLRNELKALPSIIHENEYIDASVHGYWNTRHVLLLATTERILLVDSDAYGDIEVVEFPYDKSVTVRCPTPDSVVFGTEGRKVKVDNTLEEYISTFYEVVKARLAGEKPKLYREHDIYAEENPHVENAGNPFHVILRGLDGLSKMISQPNQQVEQPTNNTGFQTTNQVKEVPAKSLEELLVELNALIGLENVKEEVNSLVNVLKIEKIRKEQGLQLPERSLHMVFYGNPGTGKTTIARLLAQIFKTLGILNKGTLYETDRSGLVAGYTGQTSLKTREVCQKALGGILFIDEAYALNTDDTYGPEAVNTIVKFMEDNRDDFVVIVAGYEEKMTAFINSNPGLHSRFNKYIAFKDYTPEELLDIYLLQTQKVQLKVEEAAQKKVYKLFKALYEDRDASFGNGRLARNIFEKTYEKQANRLVNEGIEKNDISLVKEEDIPEIEE
;
A
#
# COMPACT_ATOMS: atom_id res chain seq x y z
N MET A 1 -12.52 7.78 33.07
CA MET A 1 -12.23 7.07 31.81
C MET A 1 -10.96 7.65 31.22
N PRO A 2 -9.99 6.84 30.80
CA PRO A 2 -8.78 7.34 30.19
C PRO A 2 -9.10 8.08 28.89
N SER A 3 -8.33 9.15 28.60
CA SER A 3 -8.52 9.88 27.34
C SER A 3 -7.94 9.09 26.16
N TYR A 4 -8.46 9.34 24.94
CA TYR A 4 -7.92 8.74 23.72
C TYR A 4 -6.38 8.91 23.59
N HIS A 5 -5.85 10.07 23.93
CA HIS A 5 -4.41 10.33 23.90
C HIS A 5 -3.61 9.52 24.92
N GLN A 6 -4.17 9.26 26.11
CA GLN A 6 -3.52 8.41 27.11
C GLN A 6 -3.47 6.95 26.64
N ILE A 7 -4.55 6.45 26.07
CA ILE A 7 -4.63 5.08 25.53
C ILE A 7 -3.68 4.95 24.32
N LYS A 8 -3.70 5.90 23.40
CA LYS A 8 -2.84 5.87 22.20
C LYS A 8 -1.35 5.82 22.52
N ARG A 9 -0.89 6.39 23.63
CA ARG A 9 0.51 6.30 24.06
C ARG A 9 0.91 4.90 24.55
N GLN A 10 -0.04 4.06 24.93
CA GLN A 10 0.20 2.70 25.40
C GLN A 10 0.18 1.67 24.28
N ILE A 11 -0.35 2.04 23.12
CA ILE A 11 -0.50 1.14 21.98
C ILE A 11 0.71 1.30 21.05
N ASP A 12 1.38 0.19 20.77
CA ASP A 12 2.47 0.12 19.79
C ASP A 12 1.92 -0.47 18.48
N LEU A 13 1.39 0.40 17.64
CA LEU A 13 0.92 0.04 16.31
C LEU A 13 1.72 0.83 15.28
N ASN A 14 2.03 0.18 14.17
CA ASN A 14 2.55 0.91 13.04
C ASN A 14 1.48 1.87 12.47
N PRO A 15 1.86 2.94 11.74
CA PRO A 15 0.93 3.93 11.21
C PRO A 15 -0.18 3.35 10.33
N PHE A 16 0.07 2.21 9.72
CA PHE A 16 -0.89 1.49 8.89
C PHE A 16 -1.98 0.82 9.76
N ALA A 17 -1.57 0.10 10.80
CA ALA A 17 -2.51 -0.51 11.73
C ALA A 17 -3.38 0.56 12.43
N GLU A 18 -2.81 1.71 12.77
CA GLU A 18 -3.57 2.85 13.29
C GLU A 18 -4.64 3.37 12.32
N LEU A 19 -4.36 3.33 11.02
CA LEU A 19 -5.32 3.75 10.00
C LEU A 19 -6.44 2.72 9.82
N MET A 20 -6.10 1.44 9.74
CA MET A 20 -7.04 0.34 9.53
C MET A 20 -7.97 0.12 10.72
N LEU A 21 -7.48 0.38 11.94
CA LEU A 21 -8.18 0.17 13.20
C LEU A 21 -8.74 1.48 13.78
N ARG A 22 -9.07 2.43 12.93
CA ARG A 22 -9.50 3.77 13.35
C ARG A 22 -10.76 3.77 14.20
N ASN A 23 -11.73 2.90 13.88
CA ASN A 23 -12.98 2.78 14.62
C ASN A 23 -12.73 2.11 15.96
N GLU A 24 -11.98 1.00 15.97
CA GLU A 24 -11.57 0.27 17.15
C GLU A 24 -10.79 1.17 18.11
N LEU A 25 -9.80 1.91 17.61
CA LEU A 25 -9.00 2.85 18.42
C LEU A 25 -9.85 3.98 19.03
N LYS A 26 -10.81 4.51 18.28
CA LYS A 26 -11.73 5.54 18.80
C LYS A 26 -12.66 5.02 19.88
N ALA A 27 -13.01 3.74 19.84
CA ALA A 27 -13.89 3.11 20.82
C ALA A 27 -13.16 2.77 22.15
N LEU A 28 -11.84 2.63 22.15
CA LEU A 28 -11.07 2.21 23.32
C LEU A 28 -11.33 3.02 24.60
N PRO A 29 -11.50 4.36 24.57
CA PRO A 29 -11.84 5.11 25.78
C PRO A 29 -13.12 4.64 26.50
N SER A 30 -14.05 4.04 25.76
CA SER A 30 -15.30 3.47 26.33
C SER A 30 -15.15 1.99 26.72
N ILE A 31 -14.10 1.31 26.27
CA ILE A 31 -13.86 -0.12 26.50
C ILE A 31 -12.88 -0.34 27.66
N ILE A 32 -11.81 0.45 27.72
CA ILE A 32 -10.75 0.34 28.74
C ILE A 32 -11.23 0.96 30.06
N HIS A 33 -11.07 0.22 31.16
CA HIS A 33 -11.43 0.69 32.48
C HIS A 33 -10.49 1.79 32.99
N GLU A 34 -10.89 2.52 34.02
CA GLU A 34 -10.15 3.70 34.53
C GLU A 34 -8.72 3.40 35.00
N ASN A 35 -8.51 2.22 35.59
CA ASN A 35 -7.19 1.77 36.08
C ASN A 35 -6.61 0.61 35.27
N GLU A 36 -7.15 0.36 34.10
CA GLU A 36 -6.69 -0.66 33.18
C GLU A 36 -5.67 -0.08 32.20
N TYR A 37 -4.50 -0.72 32.06
CA TYR A 37 -3.41 -0.31 31.17
C TYR A 37 -3.19 -1.37 30.10
N ILE A 38 -2.77 -0.94 28.93
CA ILE A 38 -2.43 -1.81 27.81
C ILE A 38 -0.94 -2.16 27.88
N ASP A 39 -0.64 -3.42 28.07
CA ASP A 39 0.73 -3.94 28.16
C ASP A 39 1.30 -4.33 26.80
N ALA A 40 0.46 -4.82 25.89
CA ALA A 40 0.85 -5.16 24.52
C ALA A 40 -0.34 -5.03 23.57
N SER A 41 -0.04 -4.72 22.31
CA SER A 41 -1.02 -4.62 21.23
C SER A 41 -0.54 -5.35 19.99
N VAL A 42 -1.47 -6.00 19.31
CA VAL A 42 -1.25 -6.70 18.04
C VAL A 42 -2.41 -6.40 17.12
N HIS A 43 -2.16 -6.24 15.85
CA HIS A 43 -3.18 -6.18 14.82
C HIS A 43 -3.03 -7.35 13.85
N GLY A 44 -4.12 -7.83 13.34
CA GLY A 44 -4.15 -8.96 12.43
C GLY A 44 -5.53 -9.22 11.88
N TYR A 45 -5.76 -10.44 11.40
CA TYR A 45 -7.04 -10.85 10.82
C TYR A 45 -7.73 -11.92 11.66
N TRP A 46 -8.99 -11.70 11.95
CA TRP A 46 -9.90 -12.69 12.53
C TRP A 46 -11.14 -12.82 11.64
N ASN A 47 -11.41 -14.03 11.16
CA ASN A 47 -12.53 -14.28 10.24
C ASN A 47 -12.56 -13.32 9.03
N THR A 48 -11.38 -13.06 8.43
CA THR A 48 -11.17 -12.14 7.29
C THR A 48 -11.33 -10.64 7.57
N ARG A 49 -11.66 -10.24 8.82
CA ARG A 49 -11.74 -8.84 9.25
C ARG A 49 -10.47 -8.42 9.97
N HIS A 50 -10.08 -7.17 9.78
CA HIS A 50 -9.00 -6.55 10.57
C HIS A 50 -9.46 -6.38 12.01
N VAL A 51 -8.62 -6.77 12.97
CA VAL A 51 -8.93 -6.70 14.39
C VAL A 51 -7.74 -6.14 15.18
N LEU A 52 -8.07 -5.48 16.28
CA LEU A 52 -7.12 -5.05 17.30
C LEU A 52 -7.18 -6.01 18.49
N LEU A 53 -6.03 -6.60 18.79
CA LEU A 53 -5.86 -7.48 19.93
C LEU A 53 -5.01 -6.76 20.98
N LEU A 54 -5.52 -6.69 22.21
CA LEU A 54 -4.87 -6.01 23.32
C LEU A 54 -4.67 -6.99 24.49
N ALA A 55 -3.47 -7.00 25.05
CA ALA A 55 -3.20 -7.55 26.36
C ALA A 55 -3.16 -6.38 27.35
N THR A 56 -4.11 -6.34 28.27
CA THR A 56 -4.18 -5.31 29.30
C THR A 56 -3.70 -5.82 30.65
N THR A 57 -3.75 -4.99 31.66
CA THR A 57 -3.47 -5.40 33.05
C THR A 57 -4.55 -6.34 33.62
N GLU A 58 -5.75 -6.38 33.05
CA GLU A 58 -6.90 -7.11 33.58
C GLU A 58 -7.34 -8.28 32.69
N ARG A 59 -7.21 -8.17 31.37
CA ARG A 59 -7.80 -9.11 30.40
C ARG A 59 -7.15 -9.03 29.04
N ILE A 60 -7.48 -10.00 28.17
CA ILE A 60 -7.21 -9.94 26.73
C ILE A 60 -8.49 -9.40 26.07
N LEU A 61 -8.36 -8.43 25.20
CA LEU A 61 -9.42 -7.82 24.41
C LEU A 61 -9.17 -8.04 22.94
N LEU A 62 -10.16 -8.54 22.22
CA LEU A 62 -10.23 -8.46 20.77
C LEU A 62 -11.30 -7.45 20.43
N VAL A 63 -10.91 -6.40 19.71
CA VAL A 63 -11.79 -5.31 19.28
C VAL A 63 -11.88 -5.37 17.76
N ASP A 64 -13.09 -5.47 17.26
CA ASP A 64 -13.44 -5.58 15.85
C ASP A 64 -14.50 -4.54 15.50
N SER A 65 -14.51 -4.04 14.28
CA SER A 65 -15.61 -3.24 13.74
C SER A 65 -16.23 -3.93 12.53
N ASP A 66 -17.55 -3.93 12.47
CA ASP A 66 -18.25 -4.46 11.30
C ASP A 66 -18.24 -3.45 10.14
N ALA A 67 -18.82 -3.86 8.99
CA ALA A 67 -18.90 -3.02 7.80
C ALA A 67 -19.71 -1.72 7.99
N TYR A 68 -20.48 -1.61 9.06
CA TYR A 68 -21.28 -0.43 9.42
C TYR A 68 -20.60 0.44 10.48
N GLY A 69 -19.46 -0.02 11.03
CA GLY A 69 -18.69 0.67 12.06
C GLY A 69 -19.15 0.36 13.49
N ASP A 70 -20.03 -0.64 13.67
CA ASP A 70 -20.42 -1.13 14.99
C ASP A 70 -19.27 -1.94 15.60
N ILE A 71 -18.96 -1.65 16.88
CA ILE A 71 -17.82 -2.25 17.58
C ILE A 71 -18.24 -3.52 18.31
N GLU A 72 -17.60 -4.62 17.99
CA GLU A 72 -17.66 -5.89 18.71
C GLU A 72 -16.44 -6.06 19.61
N VAL A 73 -16.64 -6.38 20.88
CA VAL A 73 -15.56 -6.63 21.84
C VAL A 73 -15.69 -8.05 22.38
N VAL A 74 -14.62 -8.82 22.22
CA VAL A 74 -14.50 -10.15 22.82
C VAL A 74 -13.45 -10.11 23.91
N GLU A 75 -13.84 -10.50 25.13
CA GLU A 75 -13.02 -10.39 26.32
C GLU A 75 -12.66 -11.76 26.88
N PHE A 76 -11.41 -11.90 27.36
CA PHE A 76 -10.91 -13.06 28.07
C PHE A 76 -10.16 -12.60 29.33
N PRO A 77 -10.76 -12.65 30.50
CA PRO A 77 -10.07 -12.35 31.75
C PRO A 77 -8.94 -13.36 32.00
N TYR A 78 -7.88 -12.93 32.68
CA TYR A 78 -6.75 -13.81 33.00
C TYR A 78 -7.13 -14.81 34.07
N ASP A 79 -7.68 -15.94 33.67
CA ASP A 79 -7.99 -17.06 34.54
C ASP A 79 -7.33 -18.38 34.04
N LYS A 80 -7.42 -19.44 34.84
CA LYS A 80 -6.77 -20.72 34.51
C LYS A 80 -7.42 -21.46 33.33
N SER A 81 -8.55 -21.01 32.83
CA SER A 81 -9.24 -21.62 31.70
C SER A 81 -8.74 -21.05 30.37
N VAL A 82 -8.11 -19.86 30.39
CA VAL A 82 -7.56 -19.21 29.19
C VAL A 82 -6.20 -19.77 28.84
N THR A 83 -6.03 -20.10 27.60
CA THR A 83 -4.76 -20.57 27.02
C THR A 83 -4.32 -19.65 25.89
N VAL A 84 -3.02 -19.49 25.71
CA VAL A 84 -2.42 -18.77 24.59
C VAL A 84 -1.37 -19.67 23.90
N ARG A 85 -1.34 -19.66 22.56
CA ARG A 85 -0.38 -20.40 21.75
C ARG A 85 -0.05 -19.61 20.49
N CYS A 86 1.18 -19.73 20.00
CA CYS A 86 1.61 -19.23 18.69
C CYS A 86 1.88 -20.43 17.78
N PRO A 87 0.89 -20.89 17.00
CA PRO A 87 1.08 -22.06 16.12
C PRO A 87 2.05 -21.79 14.98
N THR A 88 2.14 -20.53 14.53
CA THR A 88 3.08 -20.04 13.51
C THR A 88 3.65 -18.69 13.97
N PRO A 89 4.80 -18.24 13.43
CA PRO A 89 5.38 -16.94 13.81
C PRO A 89 4.47 -15.74 13.57
N ASP A 90 3.51 -15.86 12.64
CA ASP A 90 2.59 -14.81 12.21
C ASP A 90 1.15 -14.99 12.74
N SER A 91 0.94 -15.91 13.71
CA SER A 91 -0.39 -16.15 14.26
C SER A 91 -0.39 -16.42 15.76
N VAL A 92 -1.47 -15.96 16.42
CA VAL A 92 -1.73 -16.26 17.83
C VAL A 92 -3.12 -16.86 18.01
N VAL A 93 -3.22 -17.89 18.84
CA VAL A 93 -4.48 -18.53 19.25
C VAL A 93 -4.63 -18.39 20.75
N PHE A 94 -5.75 -17.86 21.20
CA PHE A 94 -6.06 -17.70 22.62
C PHE A 94 -7.54 -17.98 22.91
N GLY A 95 -7.87 -18.21 24.13
CA GLY A 95 -9.23 -18.44 24.58
C GLY A 95 -9.39 -19.63 25.51
N THR A 96 -10.65 -20.00 25.79
CA THR A 96 -11.07 -21.13 26.63
C THR A 96 -11.36 -22.37 25.79
N GLU A 97 -11.66 -23.53 26.43
CA GLU A 97 -12.08 -24.75 25.72
C GLU A 97 -13.32 -24.56 24.83
N GLY A 98 -14.26 -23.69 25.26
CA GLY A 98 -15.50 -23.43 24.53
C GLY A 98 -15.44 -22.28 23.51
N ARG A 99 -14.44 -21.40 23.61
CA ARG A 99 -14.33 -20.23 22.73
C ARG A 99 -12.85 -19.94 22.44
N LYS A 100 -12.41 -20.23 21.23
CA LYS A 100 -11.05 -19.96 20.76
C LYS A 100 -11.07 -18.93 19.64
N VAL A 101 -10.12 -17.99 19.71
CA VAL A 101 -9.89 -16.98 18.69
C VAL A 101 -8.50 -17.21 18.10
N LYS A 102 -8.41 -17.17 16.78
CA LYS A 102 -7.14 -17.21 16.05
C LYS A 102 -7.00 -15.90 15.29
N VAL A 103 -5.93 -15.17 15.55
CA VAL A 103 -5.56 -13.96 14.81
C VAL A 103 -4.35 -14.29 13.97
N ASP A 104 -4.46 -14.07 12.66
CA ASP A 104 -3.47 -14.40 11.63
C ASP A 104 -2.87 -13.14 11.00
N ASN A 105 -1.79 -13.31 10.23
CA ASN A 105 -1.12 -12.26 9.44
C ASN A 105 -0.63 -11.07 10.28
N THR A 106 -0.10 -11.35 11.45
CA THR A 106 0.52 -10.35 12.32
C THR A 106 2.04 -10.38 12.15
N LEU A 107 2.73 -9.31 12.56
CA LEU A 107 4.20 -9.31 12.57
C LEU A 107 4.74 -10.13 13.75
N GLU A 108 5.75 -10.98 13.49
CA GLU A 108 6.34 -11.89 14.49
C GLU A 108 6.81 -11.18 15.76
N GLU A 109 7.37 -9.99 15.64
CA GLU A 109 7.84 -9.17 16.78
C GLU A 109 6.70 -8.78 17.73
N TYR A 110 5.55 -8.35 17.20
CA TYR A 110 4.38 -8.00 18.00
C TYR A 110 3.72 -9.22 18.64
N ILE A 111 3.65 -10.34 17.92
CA ILE A 111 3.13 -11.61 18.46
C ILE A 111 4.00 -12.10 19.59
N SER A 112 5.31 -12.11 19.43
CA SER A 112 6.25 -12.55 20.44
C SER A 112 6.08 -11.74 21.73
N THR A 113 6.04 -10.42 21.61
CA THR A 113 5.81 -9.53 22.76
C THR A 113 4.44 -9.78 23.41
N PHE A 114 3.38 -9.86 22.62
CA PHE A 114 2.03 -10.15 23.11
C PHE A 114 1.94 -11.49 23.83
N TYR A 115 2.54 -12.54 23.24
CA TYR A 115 2.56 -13.89 23.82
C TYR A 115 3.24 -13.92 25.19
N GLU A 116 4.44 -13.32 25.31
CA GLU A 116 5.19 -13.28 26.56
C GLU A 116 4.44 -12.47 27.65
N VAL A 117 3.79 -11.35 27.28
CA VAL A 117 2.97 -10.56 28.17
C VAL A 117 1.78 -11.37 28.68
N VAL A 118 0.99 -11.97 27.78
CA VAL A 118 -0.19 -12.78 28.16
C VAL A 118 0.23 -13.98 29.03
N LYS A 119 1.32 -14.65 28.70
CA LYS A 119 1.85 -15.78 29.46
C LYS A 119 2.23 -15.39 30.89
N ALA A 120 2.92 -14.25 31.06
CA ALA A 120 3.26 -13.73 32.38
C ALA A 120 2.02 -13.39 33.20
N ARG A 121 1.01 -12.71 32.59
CA ARG A 121 -0.25 -12.37 33.25
C ARG A 121 -1.04 -13.62 33.68
N LEU A 122 -1.12 -14.64 32.82
CA LEU A 122 -1.75 -15.93 33.16
C LEU A 122 -1.01 -16.68 34.29
N ALA A 123 0.29 -16.48 34.43
CA ALA A 123 1.08 -17.01 35.54
C ALA A 123 0.95 -16.19 36.85
N GLY A 124 0.25 -15.05 36.80
CA GLY A 124 0.18 -14.12 37.93
C GLY A 124 1.47 -13.30 38.13
N GLU A 125 2.34 -13.26 37.13
CA GLU A 125 3.60 -12.54 37.15
C GLU A 125 3.47 -11.17 36.48
N LYS A 126 4.28 -10.21 36.91
CA LYS A 126 4.36 -8.91 36.23
C LYS A 126 5.19 -9.08 34.94
N PRO A 127 4.60 -8.77 33.74
CA PRO A 127 5.36 -8.91 32.50
C PRO A 127 6.59 -7.99 32.48
N LYS A 128 7.64 -8.44 31.82
CA LYS A 128 8.79 -7.58 31.49
C LYS A 128 8.37 -6.70 30.31
N LEU A 129 7.93 -5.49 30.60
CA LEU A 129 7.62 -4.51 29.57
C LEU A 129 8.91 -3.96 28.95
N TYR A 130 9.00 -3.94 27.63
CA TYR A 130 10.14 -3.36 26.92
C TYR A 130 10.18 -1.81 26.99
N ARG A 131 9.10 -1.20 27.51
CA ARG A 131 9.02 0.24 27.83
C ARG A 131 8.64 0.38 29.29
N GLU A 132 9.48 1.04 30.06
CA GLU A 132 9.04 1.64 31.33
C GLU A 132 8.05 2.74 30.96
N HIS A 133 6.78 2.51 31.20
CA HIS A 133 5.77 3.55 31.13
C HIS A 133 6.02 4.50 32.30
N ASP A 134 6.74 5.58 32.06
CA ASP A 134 6.71 6.74 32.95
C ASP A 134 5.32 7.39 32.85
N ILE A 135 4.39 6.86 33.65
CA ILE A 135 2.98 7.29 33.69
C ILE A 135 2.86 8.66 34.39
N TYR A 136 3.95 9.17 34.99
CA TYR A 136 4.02 10.41 35.77
C TYR A 136 5.21 11.28 35.36
N ALA A 137 5.39 11.61 34.10
CA ALA A 137 6.24 12.72 33.71
C ALA A 137 5.33 13.89 33.33
N GLU A 138 4.93 14.66 34.30
CA GLU A 138 4.58 16.06 34.11
C GLU A 138 5.82 16.79 33.56
N GLU A 139 5.63 17.45 32.41
CA GLU A 139 6.40 18.58 31.90
C GLU A 139 7.93 18.57 32.07
N ASN A 140 8.63 18.00 31.08
CA ASN A 140 9.96 18.51 30.74
C ASN A 140 10.25 18.29 29.23
N PRO A 141 10.50 19.36 28.44
CA PRO A 141 10.62 19.26 26.97
C PRO A 141 12.04 19.01 26.45
N HIS A 142 12.92 18.38 27.19
CA HIS A 142 14.31 18.12 26.76
C HIS A 142 14.76 16.71 27.14
N VAL A 143 14.44 15.70 26.32
CA VAL A 143 15.28 14.50 26.18
C VAL A 143 15.40 14.15 24.71
N GLU A 144 16.62 14.24 24.20
CA GLU A 144 17.03 13.95 22.86
C GLU A 144 16.80 12.47 22.50
N ASN A 145 16.29 12.27 21.29
CA ASN A 145 16.07 11.00 20.63
C ASN A 145 17.35 10.17 20.48
N ALA A 146 17.47 9.06 21.18
CA ALA A 146 18.34 7.97 20.82
C ALA A 146 17.53 6.68 20.77
N GLY A 147 17.28 6.15 19.58
CA GLY A 147 16.87 4.78 19.37
C GLY A 147 15.47 4.52 18.79
N ASN A 148 14.95 5.34 17.91
CA ASN A 148 13.71 5.05 17.18
C ASN A 148 14.04 4.52 15.77
N PRO A 149 13.70 3.26 15.41
CA PRO A 149 13.96 2.71 14.08
C PRO A 149 13.25 3.47 12.94
N PHE A 150 12.30 4.34 13.25
CA PHE A 150 11.60 5.21 12.30
C PHE A 150 12.51 6.20 11.57
N HIS A 151 13.67 6.58 12.13
CA HIS A 151 14.62 7.48 11.45
C HIS A 151 15.28 6.84 10.20
N VAL A 152 15.26 5.53 10.08
CA VAL A 152 15.85 4.82 8.94
C VAL A 152 14.89 4.84 7.73
N ILE A 153 13.58 4.77 7.98
CA ILE A 153 12.55 4.79 6.92
C ILE A 153 12.39 6.19 6.33
N LEU A 154 12.42 7.23 7.16
CA LEU A 154 12.34 8.62 6.70
C LEU A 154 13.57 9.05 5.89
N ARG A 155 14.77 8.54 6.20
CA ARG A 155 15.98 8.78 5.37
C ARG A 155 15.90 8.13 3.99
N GLY A 156 15.17 7.05 3.82
CA GLY A 156 14.91 6.44 2.51
C GLY A 156 14.00 7.28 1.61
N LEU A 157 13.05 8.00 2.20
CA LEU A 157 12.12 8.87 1.48
C LEU A 157 12.72 10.24 1.13
N ASP A 158 13.61 10.78 1.96
CA ASP A 158 14.37 11.99 1.65
C ASP A 158 15.33 11.83 0.45
N GLY A 159 15.82 10.63 0.21
CA GLY A 159 16.62 10.29 -0.97
C GLY A 159 15.84 10.38 -2.29
N LEU A 160 14.56 10.02 -2.27
CA LEU A 160 13.71 10.10 -3.47
C LEU A 160 13.27 11.54 -3.80
N SER A 161 13.01 12.35 -2.78
CA SER A 161 12.61 13.76 -2.96
C SER A 161 13.73 14.61 -3.60
N LYS A 162 14.99 14.31 -3.28
CA LYS A 162 16.15 15.04 -3.82
C LYS A 162 16.52 14.67 -5.26
N MET A 163 16.04 13.54 -5.78
CA MET A 163 16.26 13.13 -7.18
C MET A 163 15.29 13.78 -8.18
N ILE A 164 14.22 14.42 -7.71
CA ILE A 164 13.16 14.99 -8.57
C ILE A 164 13.33 16.50 -8.77
N SER A 165 14.26 17.15 -8.06
CA SER A 165 14.37 18.62 -8.01
C SER A 165 15.74 19.15 -8.44
N GLN A 166 16.18 18.83 -9.66
CA GLN A 166 17.26 19.62 -10.28
C GLN A 166 16.94 19.95 -11.74
N PRO A 167 16.92 21.26 -12.11
CA PRO A 167 16.79 21.68 -13.50
C PRO A 167 18.12 21.56 -14.24
N ASN A 168 18.04 21.13 -15.50
CA ASN A 168 19.14 21.05 -16.46
C ASN A 168 19.99 22.34 -16.49
N GLN A 169 21.26 22.23 -16.19
CA GLN A 169 22.26 23.19 -16.61
C GLN A 169 23.24 22.50 -17.57
N GLN A 170 23.43 23.15 -18.69
CA GLN A 170 24.36 22.79 -19.76
C GLN A 170 25.80 22.73 -19.22
N VAL A 171 26.54 21.68 -19.61
CA VAL A 171 27.97 21.54 -19.33
C VAL A 171 28.77 21.69 -20.61
N GLU A 172 29.61 22.72 -20.64
CA GLU A 172 30.73 22.84 -21.57
C GLU A 172 31.83 21.84 -21.17
N GLN A 173 32.42 21.21 -22.17
CA GLN A 173 33.57 20.32 -21.99
C GLN A 173 34.87 21.14 -21.73
N PRO A 174 35.79 20.61 -20.92
CA PRO A 174 37.18 20.53 -21.35
C PRO A 174 37.81 19.16 -21.12
N THR A 175 38.59 18.76 -22.10
CA THR A 175 39.51 17.64 -22.13
C THR A 175 40.62 17.77 -21.07
N ASN A 176 40.90 16.72 -20.28
CA ASN A 176 42.24 16.11 -20.18
C ASN A 176 42.27 14.93 -19.16
N ASN A 177 43.02 13.92 -19.56
CA ASN A 177 43.41 12.71 -18.84
C ASN A 177 44.02 12.95 -17.47
N THR A 178 43.55 12.22 -16.47
CA THR A 178 44.40 11.49 -15.48
C THR A 178 43.53 10.51 -14.70
N GLY A 179 43.99 9.27 -14.61
CA GLY A 179 43.23 8.16 -13.99
C GLY A 179 43.09 8.33 -12.49
N PHE A 180 41.84 8.21 -12.07
CA PHE A 180 41.51 7.84 -10.68
C PHE A 180 40.43 6.77 -10.78
N GLN A 181 40.77 5.58 -10.29
CA GLN A 181 39.79 4.51 -10.06
C GLN A 181 38.87 4.95 -8.94
N THR A 182 37.65 5.38 -9.26
CA THR A 182 36.59 5.57 -8.32
C THR A 182 35.73 4.30 -8.34
N THR A 183 35.93 3.48 -7.32
CA THR A 183 34.99 2.39 -6.96
C THR A 183 33.71 3.04 -6.45
N ASN A 184 32.77 3.33 -7.32
CA ASN A 184 31.39 3.62 -6.96
C ASN A 184 30.73 2.33 -6.51
N GLN A 185 30.82 2.01 -5.21
CA GLN A 185 29.90 1.09 -4.58
C GLN A 185 28.52 1.77 -4.54
N VAL A 186 27.67 1.47 -5.50
CA VAL A 186 26.24 1.68 -5.41
C VAL A 186 25.79 0.82 -4.23
N LYS A 187 25.42 1.42 -3.09
CA LYS A 187 24.76 0.71 -2.01
C LYS A 187 23.45 0.20 -2.56
N GLU A 188 23.40 -1.09 -2.88
CA GLU A 188 22.15 -1.80 -3.17
C GLU A 188 21.23 -1.64 -1.94
N VAL A 189 20.08 -0.99 -2.14
CA VAL A 189 19.01 -0.99 -1.16
C VAL A 189 18.58 -2.46 -1.00
N PRO A 190 18.57 -3.02 0.22
CA PRO A 190 18.19 -4.42 0.42
C PRO A 190 16.81 -4.67 -0.20
N ALA A 191 16.68 -5.77 -0.95
CA ALA A 191 15.42 -6.15 -1.57
C ALA A 191 14.39 -6.44 -0.45
N LYS A 192 13.19 -5.86 -0.58
CA LYS A 192 12.09 -6.09 0.36
C LYS A 192 11.74 -7.58 0.41
N SER A 193 11.41 -8.09 1.60
CA SER A 193 10.86 -9.44 1.77
C SER A 193 9.45 -9.55 1.16
N LEU A 194 8.98 -10.77 0.96
CA LEU A 194 7.61 -10.99 0.46
C LEU A 194 6.58 -10.46 1.46
N GLU A 195 6.83 -10.64 2.74
CA GLU A 195 6.00 -10.17 3.83
C GLU A 195 5.88 -8.64 3.82
N GLU A 196 7.00 -7.93 3.68
CA GLU A 196 7.00 -6.46 3.54
C GLU A 196 6.21 -5.99 2.32
N LEU A 197 6.33 -6.68 1.19
CA LEU A 197 5.57 -6.35 -0.02
C LEU A 197 4.06 -6.60 0.12
N LEU A 198 3.67 -7.67 0.82
CA LEU A 198 2.26 -7.94 1.12
C LEU A 198 1.69 -6.94 2.13
N VAL A 199 2.48 -6.52 3.11
CA VAL A 199 2.10 -5.42 4.01
C VAL A 199 1.88 -4.13 3.21
N GLU A 200 2.79 -3.79 2.28
CA GLU A 200 2.65 -2.61 1.42
C GLU A 200 1.40 -2.69 0.52
N LEU A 201 1.09 -3.87 -0.02
CA LEU A 201 -0.12 -4.13 -0.80
C LEU A 201 -1.38 -3.89 0.04
N ASN A 202 -1.42 -4.49 1.23
CA ASN A 202 -2.57 -4.40 2.12
C ASN A 202 -2.73 -2.99 2.73
N ALA A 203 -1.65 -2.20 2.78
CA ALA A 203 -1.64 -0.81 3.21
C ALA A 203 -2.27 0.17 2.22
N LEU A 204 -2.51 -0.22 0.99
CA LEU A 204 -3.18 0.64 0.01
C LEU A 204 -4.63 0.89 0.43
N ILE A 205 -5.08 2.12 0.29
CA ILE A 205 -6.46 2.52 0.60
C ILE A 205 -7.38 1.86 -0.43
N GLY A 206 -8.49 1.26 0.04
CA GLY A 206 -9.46 0.56 -0.80
C GLY A 206 -8.87 -0.62 -1.57
N LEU A 207 -9.38 -0.87 -2.77
CA LEU A 207 -8.90 -1.92 -3.68
C LEU A 207 -9.04 -3.35 -3.12
N GLU A 208 -10.02 -3.62 -2.26
CA GLU A 208 -10.14 -4.91 -1.57
C GLU A 208 -10.19 -6.09 -2.54
N ASN A 209 -10.97 -5.98 -3.62
CA ASN A 209 -11.02 -7.02 -4.64
C ASN A 209 -9.67 -7.24 -5.35
N VAL A 210 -8.86 -6.19 -5.54
CA VAL A 210 -7.52 -6.28 -6.14
C VAL A 210 -6.56 -6.97 -5.18
N LYS A 211 -6.61 -6.60 -3.89
CA LYS A 211 -5.81 -7.24 -2.84
C LYS A 211 -6.10 -8.72 -2.71
N GLU A 212 -7.39 -9.11 -2.71
CA GLU A 212 -7.81 -10.52 -2.70
C GLU A 212 -7.25 -11.30 -3.89
N GLU A 213 -7.38 -10.74 -5.11
CA GLU A 213 -6.86 -11.36 -6.33
C GLU A 213 -5.34 -11.51 -6.32
N VAL A 214 -4.61 -10.51 -5.83
CA VAL A 214 -3.15 -10.56 -5.73
C VAL A 214 -2.72 -11.56 -4.65
N ASN A 215 -3.34 -11.54 -3.47
CA ASN A 215 -3.05 -12.49 -2.40
C ASN A 215 -3.33 -13.94 -2.85
N SER A 216 -4.45 -14.18 -3.52
CA SER A 216 -4.77 -15.49 -4.09
C SER A 216 -3.70 -15.95 -5.09
N LEU A 217 -3.26 -15.06 -5.98
CA LEU A 217 -2.18 -15.35 -6.92
C LEU A 217 -0.87 -15.69 -6.21
N VAL A 218 -0.48 -14.90 -5.20
CA VAL A 218 0.74 -15.15 -4.40
C VAL A 218 0.69 -16.52 -3.72
N ASN A 219 -0.46 -16.91 -3.14
CA ASN A 219 -0.62 -18.21 -2.50
C ASN A 219 -0.42 -19.35 -3.49
N VAL A 220 -0.99 -19.23 -4.70
CA VAL A 220 -0.77 -20.23 -5.75
C VAL A 220 0.69 -20.33 -6.13
N LEU A 221 1.37 -19.19 -6.34
CA LEU A 221 2.78 -19.15 -6.73
C LEU A 221 3.71 -19.70 -5.63
N LYS A 222 3.41 -19.47 -4.35
CA LYS A 222 4.11 -20.09 -3.22
C LYS A 222 4.02 -21.61 -3.29
N ILE A 223 2.84 -22.18 -3.53
CA ILE A 223 2.64 -23.62 -3.63
C ILE A 223 3.33 -24.19 -4.88
N GLU A 224 3.27 -23.49 -6.01
CA GLU A 224 3.97 -23.91 -7.23
C GLU A 224 5.49 -23.96 -7.02
N LYS A 225 6.07 -22.99 -6.29
CA LYS A 225 7.48 -22.99 -5.92
C LYS A 225 7.84 -24.25 -5.10
N ILE A 226 7.05 -24.56 -4.06
CA ILE A 226 7.26 -25.76 -3.23
C ILE A 226 7.14 -27.04 -4.07
N ARG A 227 6.15 -27.13 -4.96
CA ARG A 227 5.99 -28.26 -5.87
C ARG A 227 7.20 -28.43 -6.79
N LYS A 228 7.70 -27.33 -7.35
CA LYS A 228 8.90 -27.34 -8.19
C LYS A 228 10.13 -27.86 -7.43
N GLU A 229 10.31 -27.43 -6.19
CA GLU A 229 11.39 -27.88 -5.30
C GLU A 229 11.29 -29.39 -4.97
N GLN A 230 10.06 -29.93 -4.94
CA GLN A 230 9.77 -31.35 -4.75
C GLN A 230 9.81 -32.18 -6.04
N GLY A 231 10.12 -31.58 -7.19
CA GLY A 231 10.19 -32.24 -8.47
C GLY A 231 8.81 -32.61 -9.08
N LEU A 232 7.72 -32.00 -8.57
CA LEU A 232 6.37 -32.22 -9.08
C LEU A 232 6.11 -31.35 -10.34
N GLN A 233 5.31 -31.87 -11.26
CA GLN A 233 4.90 -31.14 -12.45
C GLN A 233 3.99 -29.96 -12.07
N LEU A 234 4.18 -28.84 -12.75
CA LEU A 234 3.36 -27.66 -12.60
C LEU A 234 2.37 -27.53 -13.77
N PRO A 235 1.17 -27.00 -13.55
CA PRO A 235 0.27 -26.66 -14.64
C PRO A 235 0.88 -25.52 -15.48
N GLU A 236 0.68 -25.58 -16.81
CA GLU A 236 1.00 -24.44 -17.67
C GLU A 236 0.10 -23.26 -17.31
N ARG A 237 0.69 -22.11 -17.03
CA ARG A 237 -0.03 -20.90 -16.64
C ARG A 237 0.53 -19.67 -17.32
N SER A 238 -0.37 -18.82 -17.77
CA SER A 238 -0.06 -17.46 -18.18
C SER A 238 -0.17 -16.51 -16.97
N LEU A 239 0.84 -15.66 -16.78
CA LEU A 239 0.85 -14.61 -15.75
C LEU A 239 0.54 -13.22 -16.34
N HIS A 240 0.19 -13.17 -17.62
CA HIS A 240 -0.21 -11.91 -18.24
C HIS A 240 -1.62 -11.49 -17.77
N MET A 241 -1.82 -10.17 -17.54
CA MET A 241 -3.03 -9.67 -16.89
C MET A 241 -3.63 -8.48 -17.64
N VAL A 242 -4.93 -8.36 -17.52
CA VAL A 242 -5.70 -7.19 -17.95
C VAL A 242 -6.14 -6.42 -16.69
N PHE A 243 -5.71 -5.17 -16.56
CA PHE A 243 -6.17 -4.24 -15.54
C PHE A 243 -7.18 -3.28 -16.14
N TYR A 244 -8.38 -3.22 -15.61
CA TYR A 244 -9.40 -2.34 -16.15
C TYR A 244 -10.08 -1.52 -15.07
N GLY A 245 -10.48 -0.30 -15.42
CA GLY A 245 -11.10 0.68 -14.53
C GLY A 245 -10.67 2.10 -14.85
N ASN A 246 -11.31 3.05 -14.19
CA ASN A 246 -11.12 4.49 -14.40
C ASN A 246 -9.70 4.96 -14.05
N PRO A 247 -9.29 6.16 -14.51
CA PRO A 247 -7.98 6.74 -14.21
C PRO A 247 -7.78 6.93 -12.69
N GLY A 248 -6.53 6.87 -12.23
CA GLY A 248 -6.19 7.19 -10.84
C GLY A 248 -6.59 6.12 -9.80
N THR A 249 -7.05 4.94 -10.21
CA THR A 249 -7.46 3.83 -9.33
C THR A 249 -6.30 2.96 -8.84
N GLY A 250 -5.04 3.30 -9.12
CA GLY A 250 -3.88 2.59 -8.59
C GLY A 250 -3.32 1.46 -9.46
N LYS A 251 -3.76 1.28 -10.72
CA LYS A 251 -3.31 0.21 -11.64
C LYS A 251 -1.77 0.10 -11.72
N THR A 252 -1.08 1.20 -12.00
CA THR A 252 0.39 1.23 -12.08
C THR A 252 1.07 0.91 -10.75
N THR A 253 0.49 1.34 -9.63
CA THR A 253 1.02 1.06 -8.28
C THR A 253 0.99 -0.44 -8.00
N ILE A 254 -0.12 -1.10 -8.28
CA ILE A 254 -0.26 -2.56 -8.13
C ILE A 254 0.68 -3.31 -9.08
N ALA A 255 0.81 -2.87 -10.35
CA ALA A 255 1.74 -3.50 -11.29
C ALA A 255 3.19 -3.43 -10.80
N ARG A 256 3.59 -2.32 -10.15
CA ARG A 256 4.93 -2.14 -9.57
C ARG A 256 5.18 -3.05 -8.38
N LEU A 257 4.18 -3.23 -7.50
CA LEU A 257 4.24 -4.18 -6.39
C LEU A 257 4.31 -5.62 -6.90
N LEU A 258 3.51 -5.99 -7.90
CA LEU A 258 3.54 -7.31 -8.50
C LEU A 258 4.92 -7.64 -9.11
N ALA A 259 5.59 -6.68 -9.75
CA ALA A 259 6.92 -6.89 -10.29
C ALA A 259 7.93 -7.28 -9.18
N GLN A 260 7.87 -6.61 -8.02
CA GLN A 260 8.72 -6.92 -6.88
C GLN A 260 8.34 -8.26 -6.24
N ILE A 261 7.05 -8.55 -6.08
CA ILE A 261 6.53 -9.83 -5.58
C ILE A 261 7.01 -11.00 -6.47
N PHE A 262 6.89 -10.88 -7.79
CA PHE A 262 7.32 -11.92 -8.72
C PHE A 262 8.84 -12.15 -8.67
N LYS A 263 9.64 -11.10 -8.49
CA LYS A 263 11.07 -11.23 -8.23
C LYS A 263 11.34 -12.01 -6.96
N THR A 264 10.70 -11.64 -5.86
CA THR A 264 10.91 -12.27 -4.53
C THR A 264 10.49 -13.75 -4.53
N LEU A 265 9.47 -14.10 -5.31
CA LEU A 265 9.05 -15.49 -5.53
C LEU A 265 9.97 -16.26 -6.50
N GLY A 266 10.89 -15.59 -7.19
CA GLY A 266 11.79 -16.18 -8.18
C GLY A 266 11.14 -16.49 -9.52
N ILE A 267 10.06 -15.78 -9.87
CA ILE A 267 9.34 -15.88 -11.15
C ILE A 267 9.99 -14.96 -12.19
N LEU A 268 10.38 -13.76 -11.78
CA LEU A 268 11.06 -12.77 -12.61
C LEU A 268 12.45 -12.47 -12.04
N ASN A 269 13.43 -12.34 -12.92
CA ASN A 269 14.82 -12.14 -12.50
C ASN A 269 15.11 -10.71 -12.01
N LYS A 270 14.49 -9.68 -12.62
CA LYS A 270 14.77 -8.27 -12.29
C LYS A 270 13.74 -7.65 -11.35
N GLY A 271 12.46 -8.00 -11.47
CA GLY A 271 11.37 -7.39 -10.70
C GLY A 271 11.16 -5.90 -11.02
N THR A 272 11.51 -5.47 -12.22
CA THR A 272 11.32 -4.10 -12.71
C THR A 272 9.99 -3.97 -13.42
N LEU A 273 9.38 -2.78 -13.35
CA LEU A 273 8.23 -2.40 -14.15
C LEU A 273 8.72 -1.47 -15.27
N TYR A 274 8.47 -1.85 -16.52
CA TYR A 274 8.67 -0.99 -17.66
C TYR A 274 7.33 -0.46 -18.15
N GLU A 275 7.08 0.82 -17.93
CA GLU A 275 5.83 1.48 -18.27
C GLU A 275 5.92 2.06 -19.67
N THR A 276 4.89 1.86 -20.48
CA THR A 276 4.77 2.39 -21.84
C THR A 276 3.32 2.56 -22.23
N ASP A 277 3.11 3.25 -23.33
CA ASP A 277 1.83 3.42 -24.02
C ASP A 277 1.99 3.16 -25.51
N ARG A 278 0.96 3.47 -26.32
CA ARG A 278 1.05 3.37 -27.76
C ARG A 278 2.23 4.14 -28.34
N SER A 279 2.49 5.35 -27.85
CA SER A 279 3.56 6.21 -28.40
C SER A 279 4.96 5.62 -28.21
N GLY A 280 5.15 4.89 -27.12
CA GLY A 280 6.38 4.17 -26.82
C GLY A 280 6.60 2.92 -27.70
N LEU A 281 5.53 2.33 -28.24
CA LEU A 281 5.57 1.07 -29.01
C LEU A 281 5.54 1.27 -30.51
N VAL A 282 4.76 2.21 -31.00
CA VAL A 282 4.53 2.44 -32.44
C VAL A 282 5.56 3.44 -32.98
N ALA A 283 6.03 3.19 -34.20
CA ALA A 283 6.90 4.11 -34.94
C ALA A 283 6.11 4.82 -36.04
N GLY A 284 6.66 5.92 -36.55
CA GLY A 284 6.01 6.74 -37.58
C GLY A 284 6.18 6.23 -39.04
N TYR A 285 6.92 5.13 -39.24
CA TYR A 285 7.23 4.61 -40.57
C TYR A 285 7.05 3.11 -40.66
N THR A 286 6.65 2.62 -41.83
CA THR A 286 6.43 1.19 -42.11
C THR A 286 7.68 0.36 -41.80
N GLY A 287 7.52 -0.76 -41.10
CA GLY A 287 8.61 -1.69 -40.77
C GLY A 287 9.44 -1.31 -39.54
N GLN A 288 9.23 -0.14 -38.95
CA GLN A 288 9.97 0.28 -37.75
C GLN A 288 9.23 -0.04 -36.45
N THR A 289 7.92 -0.24 -36.52
CA THR A 289 7.10 -0.52 -35.34
C THR A 289 7.49 -1.85 -34.67
N SER A 290 7.69 -2.92 -35.43
CA SER A 290 8.12 -4.21 -34.87
C SER A 290 9.49 -4.14 -34.21
N LEU A 291 10.44 -3.40 -34.79
CA LEU A 291 11.77 -3.20 -34.20
C LEU A 291 11.67 -2.43 -32.88
N LYS A 292 10.98 -1.28 -32.87
CA LYS A 292 10.79 -0.45 -31.67
C LYS A 292 10.06 -1.21 -30.56
N THR A 293 8.98 -1.90 -30.91
CA THR A 293 8.22 -2.74 -29.96
C THR A 293 9.10 -3.84 -29.37
N ARG A 294 9.92 -4.51 -30.20
CA ARG A 294 10.84 -5.55 -29.75
C ARG A 294 11.90 -5.01 -28.80
N GLU A 295 12.46 -3.82 -29.06
CA GLU A 295 13.40 -3.15 -28.14
C GLU A 295 12.77 -2.86 -26.79
N VAL A 296 11.51 -2.40 -26.77
CA VAL A 296 10.76 -2.16 -25.54
C VAL A 296 10.55 -3.47 -24.77
N CYS A 297 10.13 -4.53 -25.44
CA CYS A 297 9.98 -5.86 -24.84
C CYS A 297 11.31 -6.37 -24.25
N GLN A 298 12.42 -6.19 -24.96
CA GLN A 298 13.75 -6.57 -24.48
C GLN A 298 14.19 -5.79 -23.23
N LYS A 299 13.88 -4.49 -23.14
CA LYS A 299 14.14 -3.68 -21.94
C LYS A 299 13.33 -4.18 -20.74
N ALA A 300 12.10 -4.64 -20.96
CA ALA A 300 11.21 -5.18 -19.94
C ALA A 300 11.50 -6.65 -19.58
N LEU A 301 12.35 -7.37 -20.32
CA LEU A 301 12.70 -8.75 -20.08
C LEU A 301 13.31 -8.94 -18.67
N GLY A 302 12.85 -9.94 -17.95
CA GLY A 302 13.15 -10.16 -16.52
C GLY A 302 12.21 -9.41 -15.57
N GLY A 303 11.23 -8.67 -16.11
CA GLY A 303 10.29 -7.84 -15.38
C GLY A 303 8.89 -7.85 -16.00
N ILE A 304 8.14 -6.81 -15.68
CA ILE A 304 6.79 -6.59 -16.20
C ILE A 304 6.81 -5.46 -17.24
N LEU A 305 6.26 -5.72 -18.42
CA LEU A 305 5.87 -4.70 -19.39
C LEU A 305 4.46 -4.25 -19.07
N PHE A 306 4.29 -3.00 -18.63
CA PHE A 306 3.00 -2.37 -18.37
C PHE A 306 2.64 -1.44 -19.53
N ILE A 307 1.55 -1.73 -20.20
CA ILE A 307 1.05 -0.94 -21.33
C ILE A 307 -0.21 -0.23 -20.89
N ASP A 308 -0.09 1.08 -20.64
CA ASP A 308 -1.25 1.90 -20.29
C ASP A 308 -2.04 2.27 -21.56
N GLU A 309 -3.36 2.39 -21.40
CA GLU A 309 -4.28 2.66 -22.50
C GLU A 309 -4.06 1.74 -23.71
N ALA A 310 -3.78 0.45 -23.46
CA ALA A 310 -3.39 -0.53 -24.49
C ALA A 310 -4.41 -0.65 -25.64
N TYR A 311 -5.67 -0.32 -25.40
CA TYR A 311 -6.71 -0.25 -26.43
C TYR A 311 -6.38 0.75 -27.55
N ALA A 312 -5.51 1.73 -27.29
CA ALA A 312 -5.03 2.63 -28.33
C ALA A 312 -4.20 1.95 -29.42
N LEU A 313 -3.76 0.71 -29.18
CA LEU A 313 -3.13 -0.16 -30.22
C LEU A 313 -4.15 -0.79 -31.16
N ASN A 314 -5.44 -0.78 -30.82
CA ASN A 314 -6.52 -1.30 -31.66
C ASN A 314 -7.13 -0.17 -32.50
N THR A 315 -6.40 0.28 -33.51
CA THR A 315 -6.80 1.34 -34.44
C THR A 315 -6.84 0.80 -35.86
N ASP A 316 -7.51 1.53 -36.74
CA ASP A 316 -7.64 1.18 -38.16
C ASP A 316 -6.33 1.28 -38.97
N ASP A 317 -5.25 1.78 -38.33
CA ASP A 317 -3.93 1.79 -38.95
C ASP A 317 -3.23 0.42 -38.87
N THR A 318 -2.18 0.24 -39.65
CA THR A 318 -1.40 -1.00 -39.71
C THR A 318 -0.37 -1.12 -38.57
N TYR A 319 -0.03 -0.04 -37.89
CA TYR A 319 1.07 0.02 -36.94
C TYR A 319 0.70 -0.56 -35.56
N GLY A 320 -0.51 -0.28 -35.08
CA GLY A 320 -0.99 -0.85 -33.82
C GLY A 320 -1.06 -2.38 -33.85
N PRO A 321 -1.70 -3.01 -34.85
CA PRO A 321 -1.68 -4.46 -35.02
C PRO A 321 -0.29 -5.07 -35.18
N GLU A 322 0.68 -4.38 -35.83
CA GLU A 322 2.06 -4.82 -35.95
C GLU A 322 2.75 -4.86 -34.57
N ALA A 323 2.53 -3.86 -33.73
CA ALA A 323 3.02 -3.84 -32.35
C ALA A 323 2.41 -5.00 -31.52
N VAL A 324 1.10 -5.18 -31.58
CA VAL A 324 0.39 -6.28 -30.91
C VAL A 324 0.96 -7.65 -31.29
N ASN A 325 1.11 -7.92 -32.59
CA ASN A 325 1.65 -9.20 -33.08
C ASN A 325 3.10 -9.42 -32.59
N THR A 326 3.90 -8.35 -32.50
CA THR A 326 5.28 -8.43 -31.99
C THR A 326 5.28 -8.76 -30.49
N ILE A 327 4.40 -8.13 -29.71
CA ILE A 327 4.26 -8.41 -28.26
C ILE A 327 3.81 -9.85 -28.06
N VAL A 328 2.75 -10.30 -28.74
CA VAL A 328 2.21 -11.66 -28.64
C VAL A 328 3.27 -12.71 -28.92
N LYS A 329 4.09 -12.50 -29.96
CA LYS A 329 5.22 -13.39 -30.29
C LYS A 329 6.27 -13.36 -29.19
N PHE A 330 6.63 -12.19 -28.66
CA PHE A 330 7.64 -12.05 -27.61
C PHE A 330 7.19 -12.71 -26.29
N MET A 331 5.89 -12.63 -25.96
CA MET A 331 5.28 -13.32 -24.80
C MET A 331 5.46 -14.84 -24.90
N GLU A 332 5.27 -15.41 -26.08
CA GLU A 332 5.48 -16.84 -26.32
C GLU A 332 6.93 -17.27 -26.18
N ASP A 333 7.82 -16.50 -26.84
CA ASP A 333 9.25 -16.81 -26.88
C ASP A 333 9.93 -16.66 -25.49
N ASN A 334 9.34 -15.90 -24.55
CA ASN A 334 9.93 -15.55 -23.24
C ASN A 334 8.98 -15.76 -22.06
N ARG A 335 8.09 -16.75 -22.13
CA ARG A 335 7.02 -16.99 -21.14
C ARG A 335 7.48 -17.14 -19.69
N ASP A 336 8.74 -17.57 -19.47
CA ASP A 336 9.28 -17.88 -18.15
C ASP A 336 9.92 -16.66 -17.44
N ASP A 337 10.18 -15.57 -18.14
CA ASP A 337 10.87 -14.38 -17.58
C ASP A 337 10.32 -13.06 -18.13
N PHE A 338 9.06 -13.07 -18.60
CA PHE A 338 8.43 -11.88 -19.15
C PHE A 338 6.93 -11.88 -18.89
N VAL A 339 6.45 -10.86 -18.21
CA VAL A 339 5.02 -10.66 -17.93
C VAL A 339 4.54 -9.38 -18.58
N VAL A 340 3.38 -9.42 -19.19
CA VAL A 340 2.71 -8.26 -19.77
C VAL A 340 1.45 -7.96 -18.97
N ILE A 341 1.31 -6.70 -18.56
CA ILE A 341 0.06 -6.17 -17.98
C ILE A 341 -0.43 -5.08 -18.94
N VAL A 342 -1.64 -5.26 -19.45
CA VAL A 342 -2.31 -4.24 -20.26
C VAL A 342 -3.38 -3.55 -19.45
N ALA A 343 -3.47 -2.21 -19.53
CA ALA A 343 -4.38 -1.43 -18.72
C ALA A 343 -5.23 -0.47 -19.55
N GLY A 344 -6.45 -0.16 -19.07
CA GLY A 344 -7.35 0.77 -19.71
C GLY A 344 -8.78 0.72 -19.19
N TYR A 345 -9.71 1.34 -19.92
CA TYR A 345 -11.15 1.31 -19.62
C TYR A 345 -11.76 -0.05 -19.97
N GLU A 346 -12.70 -0.52 -19.17
CA GLU A 346 -13.27 -1.87 -19.25
C GLU A 346 -13.77 -2.23 -20.66
N GLU A 347 -14.69 -1.43 -21.19
CA GLU A 347 -15.28 -1.70 -22.52
C GLU A 347 -14.24 -1.71 -23.64
N LYS A 348 -13.30 -0.74 -23.60
CA LYS A 348 -12.24 -0.62 -24.60
C LYS A 348 -11.22 -1.77 -24.49
N MET A 349 -10.90 -2.22 -23.27
CA MET A 349 -10.02 -3.36 -23.05
C MET A 349 -10.64 -4.66 -23.51
N THR A 350 -11.94 -4.85 -23.30
CA THR A 350 -12.67 -6.02 -23.82
C THR A 350 -12.61 -6.07 -25.35
N ALA A 351 -12.85 -4.94 -26.03
CA ALA A 351 -12.73 -4.85 -27.49
C ALA A 351 -11.28 -5.12 -27.97
N PHE A 352 -10.29 -4.59 -27.26
CA PHE A 352 -8.87 -4.77 -27.55
C PHE A 352 -8.44 -6.24 -27.45
N ILE A 353 -8.78 -6.93 -26.38
CA ILE A 353 -8.40 -8.34 -26.21
C ILE A 353 -9.08 -9.22 -27.26
N ASN A 354 -10.34 -8.95 -27.58
CA ASN A 354 -11.09 -9.71 -28.59
C ASN A 354 -10.64 -9.41 -30.03
N SER A 355 -9.89 -8.34 -30.28
CA SER A 355 -9.40 -7.98 -31.61
C SER A 355 -8.33 -8.94 -32.14
N ASN A 356 -7.67 -9.70 -31.26
CA ASN A 356 -6.57 -10.60 -31.62
C ASN A 356 -6.67 -11.93 -30.87
N PRO A 357 -6.82 -13.08 -31.55
CA PRO A 357 -6.88 -14.39 -30.89
C PRO A 357 -5.67 -14.73 -30.02
N GLY A 358 -4.49 -14.21 -30.38
CA GLY A 358 -3.25 -14.38 -29.62
C GLY A 358 -3.27 -13.63 -28.28
N LEU A 359 -3.92 -12.46 -28.21
CA LEU A 359 -4.17 -11.76 -26.95
C LEU A 359 -5.16 -12.57 -26.09
N HIS A 360 -6.29 -12.95 -26.66
CA HIS A 360 -7.33 -13.68 -25.94
C HIS A 360 -6.82 -14.98 -25.30
N SER A 361 -5.95 -15.73 -25.97
CA SER A 361 -5.39 -16.97 -25.43
C SER A 361 -4.37 -16.79 -24.31
N ARG A 362 -3.73 -15.62 -24.22
CA ARG A 362 -2.63 -15.34 -23.26
C ARG A 362 -3.07 -14.54 -22.05
N PHE A 363 -4.06 -13.68 -22.18
CA PHE A 363 -4.59 -12.87 -21.10
C PHE A 363 -5.76 -13.59 -20.41
N ASN A 364 -5.45 -14.37 -19.37
CA ASN A 364 -6.43 -15.21 -18.66
C ASN A 364 -6.85 -14.60 -17.32
N LYS A 365 -6.15 -13.54 -16.84
CA LYS A 365 -6.45 -12.89 -15.57
C LYS A 365 -6.87 -11.44 -15.80
N TYR A 366 -8.09 -11.14 -15.32
CA TYR A 366 -8.71 -9.82 -15.44
C TYR A 366 -8.92 -9.27 -14.03
N ILE A 367 -8.35 -8.10 -13.76
CA ILE A 367 -8.45 -7.45 -12.45
C ILE A 367 -9.16 -6.11 -12.60
N ALA A 368 -10.34 -6.00 -11.96
CA ALA A 368 -11.14 -4.79 -11.93
C ALA A 368 -10.64 -3.80 -10.90
N PHE A 369 -10.39 -2.58 -11.30
CA PHE A 369 -10.06 -1.46 -10.40
C PHE A 369 -11.30 -0.57 -10.29
N LYS A 370 -12.05 -0.77 -9.21
CA LYS A 370 -13.26 0.01 -8.92
C LYS A 370 -12.89 1.45 -8.55
N ASP A 371 -13.83 2.37 -8.75
CA ASP A 371 -13.67 3.73 -8.24
C ASP A 371 -13.61 3.73 -6.72
N TYR A 372 -12.80 4.62 -6.17
CA TYR A 372 -12.75 4.87 -4.73
C TYR A 372 -14.04 5.51 -4.25
N THR A 373 -14.51 5.07 -3.09
CA THR A 373 -15.63 5.70 -2.38
C THR A 373 -15.24 7.10 -1.88
N PRO A 374 -16.21 7.96 -1.52
CA PRO A 374 -15.90 9.26 -0.92
C PRO A 374 -15.05 9.18 0.35
N GLU A 375 -15.22 8.13 1.15
CA GLU A 375 -14.43 7.83 2.33
C GLU A 375 -12.98 7.50 1.97
N GLU A 376 -12.78 6.61 1.00
CA GLU A 376 -11.45 6.23 0.50
C GLU A 376 -10.73 7.43 -0.15
N LEU A 377 -11.45 8.28 -0.86
CA LEU A 377 -10.90 9.52 -1.44
C LEU A 377 -10.46 10.50 -0.35
N LEU A 378 -11.23 10.62 0.73
CA LEU A 378 -10.84 11.41 1.90
C LEU A 378 -9.58 10.84 2.55
N ASP A 379 -9.48 9.53 2.71
CA ASP A 379 -8.31 8.89 3.28
C ASP A 379 -7.06 9.10 2.39
N ILE A 380 -7.21 9.01 1.07
CA ILE A 380 -6.13 9.34 0.11
C ILE A 380 -5.69 10.81 0.26
N TYR A 381 -6.65 11.74 0.40
CA TYR A 381 -6.36 13.15 0.63
C TYR A 381 -5.61 13.36 1.97
N LEU A 382 -6.10 12.76 3.05
CA LEU A 382 -5.48 12.84 4.37
C LEU A 382 -4.06 12.23 4.37
N LEU A 383 -3.84 11.15 3.62
CA LEU A 383 -2.51 10.59 3.44
C LEU A 383 -1.55 11.57 2.74
N GLN A 384 -2.04 12.36 1.75
CA GLN A 384 -1.20 13.39 1.12
C GLN A 384 -0.85 14.52 2.09
N THR A 385 -1.82 15.00 2.89
CA THR A 385 -1.56 16.03 3.90
C THR A 385 -0.57 15.58 4.97
N GLN A 386 -0.67 14.31 5.41
CA GLN A 386 0.25 13.73 6.39
C GLN A 386 1.69 13.64 5.86
N LYS A 387 1.88 13.30 4.58
CA LYS A 387 3.23 13.23 3.96
C LYS A 387 3.99 14.55 4.03
N VAL A 388 3.27 15.67 4.04
CA VAL A 388 3.83 17.01 4.16
C VAL A 388 3.61 17.62 5.55
N GLN A 389 3.26 16.79 6.54
CA GLN A 389 3.08 17.15 7.94
C GLN A 389 1.99 18.22 8.18
N LEU A 390 1.00 18.29 7.31
CA LEU A 390 -0.17 19.12 7.51
C LEU A 390 -1.22 18.42 8.36
N LYS A 391 -1.87 19.18 9.24
CA LYS A 391 -3.00 18.77 10.07
C LYS A 391 -4.27 19.37 9.48
N VAL A 392 -5.27 18.56 9.23
CA VAL A 392 -6.54 19.01 8.67
C VAL A 392 -7.57 19.13 9.78
N GLU A 393 -8.13 20.34 9.96
CA GLU A 393 -9.18 20.62 10.93
C GLU A 393 -10.44 19.77 10.63
N GLU A 394 -11.21 19.40 11.66
CA GLU A 394 -12.41 18.57 11.49
C GLU A 394 -13.45 19.21 10.55
N ALA A 395 -13.63 20.54 10.60
CA ALA A 395 -14.50 21.25 9.68
C ALA A 395 -14.03 21.14 8.23
N ALA A 396 -12.70 21.27 8.01
CA ALA A 396 -12.09 21.09 6.70
C ALA A 396 -12.27 19.65 6.18
N GLN A 397 -12.06 18.61 7.03
CA GLN A 397 -12.29 17.22 6.65
C GLN A 397 -13.75 16.99 6.22
N LYS A 398 -14.71 17.52 6.97
CA LYS A 398 -16.14 17.42 6.62
C LYS A 398 -16.45 18.11 5.27
N LYS A 399 -15.82 19.25 4.98
CA LYS A 399 -15.98 19.95 3.70
C LYS A 399 -15.39 19.15 2.55
N VAL A 400 -14.17 18.62 2.71
CA VAL A 400 -13.51 17.73 1.71
C VAL A 400 -14.36 16.48 1.45
N TYR A 401 -14.89 15.85 2.50
CA TYR A 401 -15.77 14.69 2.34
C TYR A 401 -17.04 15.02 1.53
N LYS A 402 -17.71 16.13 1.84
CA LYS A 402 -18.89 16.59 1.08
C LYS A 402 -18.54 16.85 -0.40
N LEU A 403 -17.37 17.44 -0.65
CA LEU A 403 -16.86 17.67 -2.00
C LEU A 403 -16.67 16.35 -2.75
N PHE A 404 -15.98 15.37 -2.15
CA PHE A 404 -15.81 14.06 -2.76
C PHE A 404 -17.13 13.33 -2.98
N LYS A 405 -18.06 13.44 -2.03
CA LYS A 405 -19.38 12.82 -2.16
C LYS A 405 -20.16 13.38 -3.36
N ALA A 406 -20.19 14.69 -3.52
CA ALA A 406 -20.86 15.32 -4.66
C ALA A 406 -20.22 14.89 -6.00
N LEU A 407 -18.89 14.94 -6.09
CA LEU A 407 -18.16 14.51 -7.28
C LEU A 407 -18.30 13.03 -7.58
N TYR A 408 -18.48 12.20 -6.55
CA TYR A 408 -18.71 10.76 -6.71
C TYR A 408 -20.13 10.47 -7.20
N GLU A 409 -21.14 11.22 -6.75
CA GLU A 409 -22.52 11.08 -7.20
C GLU A 409 -22.69 11.45 -8.68
N ASP A 410 -21.92 12.43 -9.17
CA ASP A 410 -21.93 12.90 -10.58
C ASP A 410 -20.83 12.23 -11.46
N ARG A 411 -20.21 11.14 -10.99
CA ARG A 411 -19.09 10.52 -11.69
C ARG A 411 -19.49 9.83 -12.99
N ASP A 412 -18.59 9.89 -13.94
CA ASP A 412 -18.64 9.19 -15.21
C ASP A 412 -17.38 8.32 -15.43
N ALA A 413 -17.20 7.81 -16.64
CA ALA A 413 -16.03 7.00 -17.03
C ALA A 413 -14.69 7.78 -16.99
N SER A 414 -14.70 9.11 -16.84
CA SER A 414 -13.51 9.95 -16.71
C SER A 414 -13.15 10.27 -15.25
N PHE A 415 -13.90 9.75 -14.28
CA PHE A 415 -13.71 10.04 -12.86
C PHE A 415 -12.27 9.81 -12.40
N GLY A 416 -11.64 10.87 -11.87
CA GLY A 416 -10.21 10.95 -11.67
C GLY A 416 -9.65 10.19 -10.47
N ASN A 417 -10.52 9.71 -9.56
CA ASN A 417 -10.14 8.91 -8.39
C ASN A 417 -8.98 9.51 -7.55
N GLY A 418 -7.90 8.78 -7.34
CA GLY A 418 -6.73 9.25 -6.60
C GLY A 418 -6.03 10.46 -7.23
N ARG A 419 -6.17 10.69 -8.57
CA ARG A 419 -5.71 11.94 -9.21
C ARG A 419 -6.58 13.12 -8.76
N LEU A 420 -7.90 12.90 -8.65
CA LEU A 420 -8.83 13.91 -8.13
C LEU A 420 -8.47 14.30 -6.69
N ALA A 421 -8.24 13.31 -5.82
CA ALA A 421 -7.84 13.55 -4.43
C ALA A 421 -6.53 14.35 -4.35
N ARG A 422 -5.56 14.06 -5.22
CA ARG A 422 -4.31 14.82 -5.32
C ARG A 422 -4.55 16.25 -5.79
N ASN A 423 -5.33 16.45 -6.82
CA ASN A 423 -5.62 17.80 -7.34
C ASN A 423 -6.32 18.68 -6.28
N ILE A 424 -7.25 18.10 -5.51
CA ILE A 424 -7.91 18.81 -4.41
C ILE A 424 -6.89 19.13 -3.31
N PHE A 425 -5.98 18.22 -3.00
CA PHE A 425 -4.88 18.48 -2.05
C PHE A 425 -3.98 19.63 -2.55
N GLU A 426 -3.56 19.63 -3.81
CA GLU A 426 -2.71 20.68 -4.38
C GLU A 426 -3.41 22.06 -4.33
N LYS A 427 -4.69 22.13 -4.71
CA LYS A 427 -5.51 23.35 -4.58
C LYS A 427 -5.67 23.80 -3.13
N THR A 428 -5.84 22.86 -2.19
CA THR A 428 -5.93 23.16 -0.75
C THR A 428 -4.62 23.76 -0.25
N TYR A 429 -3.48 23.16 -0.62
CA TYR A 429 -2.17 23.65 -0.23
C TYR A 429 -1.89 25.06 -0.74
N GLU A 430 -2.26 25.35 -1.98
CA GLU A 430 -2.16 26.69 -2.58
C GLU A 430 -3.03 27.71 -1.83
N LYS A 431 -4.29 27.38 -1.54
CA LYS A 431 -5.19 28.26 -0.78
C LYS A 431 -4.69 28.52 0.63
N GLN A 432 -4.20 27.49 1.33
CA GLN A 432 -3.58 27.63 2.65
C GLN A 432 -2.39 28.59 2.59
N ALA A 433 -1.50 28.43 1.63
CA ALA A 433 -0.33 29.29 1.47
C ALA A 433 -0.74 30.76 1.26
N ASN A 434 -1.72 31.00 0.39
CA ASN A 434 -2.25 32.34 0.14
C ASN A 434 -2.89 32.96 1.39
N ARG A 435 -3.67 32.19 2.17
CA ARG A 435 -4.25 32.64 3.43
C ARG A 435 -3.15 33.04 4.42
N LEU A 436 -2.17 32.19 4.62
CA LEU A 436 -1.06 32.42 5.57
C LEU A 436 -0.27 33.69 5.22
N VAL A 437 -0.06 33.98 3.93
CA VAL A 437 0.62 35.20 3.49
C VAL A 437 -0.24 36.44 3.77
N ASN A 438 -1.55 36.35 3.53
CA ASN A 438 -2.49 37.48 3.70
C ASN A 438 -2.76 37.81 5.18
N GLU A 439 -2.86 36.80 6.05
CA GLU A 439 -3.15 36.95 7.48
C GLU A 439 -1.89 37.21 8.33
N GLY A 440 -0.71 36.97 7.77
CA GLY A 440 0.57 36.99 8.50
C GLY A 440 0.93 35.59 9.02
N ILE A 441 2.20 35.27 8.88
CA ILE A 441 2.71 33.93 9.23
C ILE A 441 2.96 33.84 10.73
N GLU A 442 2.06 33.19 11.46
CA GLU A 442 2.30 32.73 12.83
C GLU A 442 2.78 31.28 12.80
N LYS A 443 3.80 30.94 13.60
CA LYS A 443 4.44 29.59 13.58
C LYS A 443 3.46 28.44 13.81
N ASN A 444 2.36 28.68 14.53
CA ASN A 444 1.39 27.64 14.89
C ASN A 444 0.39 27.35 13.78
N ASP A 445 0.23 28.23 12.78
CA ASP A 445 -0.77 28.10 11.73
C ASP A 445 -0.23 27.41 10.46
N ILE A 446 1.10 27.35 10.30
CA ILE A 446 1.73 26.82 9.06
C ILE A 446 1.35 25.37 8.78
N SER A 447 1.13 24.57 9.82
CA SER A 447 0.79 23.15 9.67
C SER A 447 -0.71 22.86 9.67
N LEU A 448 -1.58 23.87 9.83
CA LEU A 448 -3.02 23.68 9.97
C LEU A 448 -3.74 24.07 8.67
N VAL A 449 -4.52 23.12 8.14
CA VAL A 449 -5.48 23.32 7.05
C VAL A 449 -6.85 23.61 7.66
N LYS A 450 -7.43 24.78 7.34
CA LYS A 450 -8.74 25.21 7.80
C LYS A 450 -9.82 24.96 6.72
N GLU A 451 -11.09 25.09 7.11
CA GLU A 451 -12.24 24.91 6.20
C GLU A 451 -12.18 25.85 4.97
N GLU A 452 -11.72 27.08 5.15
CA GLU A 452 -11.59 28.10 4.10
C GLU A 452 -10.51 27.76 3.05
N ASP A 453 -9.54 26.90 3.39
CA ASP A 453 -8.50 26.43 2.47
C ASP A 453 -9.03 25.38 1.49
N ILE A 454 -10.20 24.78 1.76
CA ILE A 454 -10.76 23.75 0.88
C ILE A 454 -11.39 24.42 -0.35
N PRO A 455 -11.05 23.94 -1.58
CA PRO A 455 -11.66 24.47 -2.79
C PRO A 455 -13.17 24.24 -2.82
N GLU A 456 -13.88 25.10 -3.50
CA GLU A 456 -15.29 24.90 -3.85
C GLU A 456 -15.41 24.15 -5.18
N ILE A 457 -16.55 23.51 -5.41
CA ILE A 457 -16.86 22.92 -6.71
C ILE A 457 -17.06 24.12 -7.65
N GLU A 458 -16.17 24.27 -8.64
CA GLU A 458 -16.45 25.16 -9.76
C GLU A 458 -17.53 24.47 -10.60
N GLU A 459 -18.70 25.13 -10.76
CA GLU A 459 -19.81 24.67 -11.59
C GLU A 459 -19.41 24.53 -13.06
#